data_7198e9b57afb9d1f803128932a02f0c3
#
_entry.id   7198e9b57afb9d1f803128932a02f0c3
#
_cell.length_a   1.000
_cell.length_b   1.000
_cell.length_c   1.000
_cell.angle_alpha   90.00
_cell.angle_beta   90.00
_cell.angle_gamma   90.00
#
_symmetry.space_group_name_H-M   'P 1'
#
loop_
_entity.id
_entity.type
_entity.pdbx_description
1 polymer ?
#
loop_
_entity_poly.entity_id
_entity_poly.type
_entity_poly.pdbx_seq_one_letter_code
_entity_poly.pdbx_strand_id
1 'polypeptide(L)'
;FVVVMLTALLWSDTSFWLLIVVVHAGCWVEYQKIIQGFRQSLLYVSLGLIYITLSWVLFLDLHHFKFSNATTGITAPAWSQWPLFVFVCMWINDTMAYLVGSFIGKTPFSPISPKKTWEGTLGGILLTLLLGGITADYLLGDLLMPGNLTPMASYHWYIIALLAAIAGTLGDLLESKFKRMAGIKDSGSILPGHGGFLDRFDSILVTT
;
A
#
# COMPACT_ATOMS: atom_id res chain seq x y z
N PHE A 1 2.48 10.11 -12.10
CA PHE A 1 2.86 9.14 -11.08
C PHE A 1 2.17 7.79 -11.31
N VAL A 2 0.82 7.71 -11.24
CA VAL A 2 0.04 6.46 -11.38
C VAL A 2 0.36 5.69 -12.66
N VAL A 3 0.44 6.37 -13.81
CA VAL A 3 0.77 5.73 -15.10
C VAL A 3 2.16 5.09 -15.06
N VAL A 4 3.16 5.80 -14.54
CA VAL A 4 4.52 5.26 -14.41
C VAL A 4 4.55 4.05 -13.48
N MET A 5 3.83 4.10 -12.37
CA MET A 5 3.70 2.99 -11.43
C MET A 5 3.06 1.76 -12.10
N LEU A 6 1.90 1.94 -12.75
CA LEU A 6 1.22 0.84 -13.43
C LEU A 6 2.05 0.26 -14.57
N THR A 7 2.71 1.13 -15.36
CA THR A 7 3.59 0.65 -16.44
C THR A 7 4.73 -0.17 -15.87
N ALA A 8 5.43 0.32 -14.84
CA ALA A 8 6.55 -0.40 -14.24
C ALA A 8 6.11 -1.72 -13.58
N LEU A 9 4.89 -1.76 -13.03
CA LEU A 9 4.32 -2.92 -12.37
C LEU A 9 3.90 -4.02 -13.36
N LEU A 10 3.42 -3.62 -14.56
CA LEU A 10 2.79 -4.52 -15.53
C LEU A 10 3.64 -4.84 -16.76
N TRP A 11 4.74 -4.11 -17.00
CA TRP A 11 5.53 -4.29 -18.23
C TRP A 11 6.41 -5.54 -18.20
N SER A 12 7.24 -5.68 -17.14
CA SER A 12 8.17 -6.80 -17.00
C SER A 12 8.66 -6.96 -15.57
N ASP A 13 9.19 -8.14 -15.25
CA ASP A 13 9.85 -8.38 -13.96
C ASP A 13 10.99 -7.38 -13.72
N THR A 14 11.77 -7.06 -14.74
CA THR A 14 12.88 -6.11 -14.62
C THR A 14 12.38 -4.71 -14.27
N SER A 15 11.30 -4.24 -14.90
CA SER A 15 10.73 -2.91 -14.58
C SER A 15 10.13 -2.87 -13.18
N PHE A 16 9.51 -3.97 -12.75
CA PHE A 16 9.02 -4.12 -11.38
C PHE A 16 10.17 -4.04 -10.35
N TRP A 17 11.22 -4.83 -10.53
CA TRP A 17 12.40 -4.79 -9.66
C TRP A 17 13.04 -3.40 -9.58
N LEU A 18 13.17 -2.75 -10.72
CA LEU A 18 13.76 -1.42 -10.81
C LEU A 18 12.90 -0.38 -10.06
N LEU A 19 11.58 -0.46 -10.22
CA LEU A 19 10.63 0.36 -9.45
C LEU A 19 10.84 0.18 -7.94
N ILE A 20 10.84 -1.06 -7.46
CA ILE A 20 10.98 -1.36 -6.04
C ILE A 20 12.32 -0.86 -5.49
N VAL A 21 13.42 -1.06 -6.20
CA VAL A 21 14.74 -0.57 -5.78
C VAL A 21 14.76 0.96 -5.66
N VAL A 22 14.22 1.67 -6.66
CA VAL A 22 14.17 3.14 -6.66
C VAL A 22 13.30 3.65 -5.50
N VAL A 23 12.12 3.06 -5.32
CA VAL A 23 11.20 3.47 -4.24
C VAL A 23 11.79 3.15 -2.87
N HIS A 24 12.36 1.95 -2.68
CA HIS A 24 13.02 1.56 -1.44
C HIS A 24 14.15 2.53 -1.07
N ALA A 25 15.03 2.84 -2.03
CA ALA A 25 16.10 3.81 -1.82
C ALA A 25 15.56 5.21 -1.48
N GLY A 26 14.52 5.66 -2.20
CA GLY A 26 13.87 6.94 -1.93
C GLY A 26 13.26 7.01 -0.53
N CYS A 27 12.54 5.98 -0.12
CA CYS A 27 11.97 5.88 1.24
C CYS A 27 13.06 5.92 2.32
N TRP A 28 14.18 5.21 2.11
CA TRP A 28 15.31 5.24 3.05
C TRP A 28 15.97 6.60 3.16
N VAL A 29 16.21 7.29 2.03
CA VAL A 29 16.80 8.63 2.03
C VAL A 29 15.91 9.61 2.81
N GLU A 30 14.60 9.56 2.63
CA GLU A 30 13.68 10.43 3.35
C GLU A 30 13.54 10.04 4.81
N TYR A 31 13.41 8.76 5.11
CA TYR A 31 13.34 8.27 6.48
C TYR A 31 14.58 8.62 7.30
N GLN A 32 15.78 8.50 6.71
CA GLN A 32 17.02 8.92 7.38
C GLN A 32 17.01 10.41 7.75
N LYS A 33 16.49 11.28 6.87
CA LYS A 33 16.35 12.72 7.16
C LYS A 33 15.42 12.95 8.36
N ILE A 34 14.32 12.18 8.43
CA ILE A 34 13.36 12.26 9.53
C ILE A 34 14.02 11.90 10.88
N ILE A 35 14.79 10.81 10.91
CA ILE A 35 15.34 10.28 12.16
C ILE A 35 16.68 10.92 12.60
N GLN A 36 17.31 11.75 11.77
CA GLN A 36 18.60 12.40 12.09
C GLN A 36 18.57 13.20 13.39
N GLY A 37 17.41 13.77 13.76
CA GLY A 37 17.24 14.53 15.02
C GLY A 37 16.87 13.69 16.23
N PHE A 38 16.71 12.37 16.10
CA PHE A 38 16.22 11.53 17.18
C PHE A 38 17.34 11.05 18.10
N ARG A 39 17.13 11.15 19.41
CA ARG A 39 18.15 10.78 20.43
C ARG A 39 18.56 9.30 20.37
N GLN A 40 17.64 8.40 19.96
CA GLN A 40 17.87 6.96 19.90
C GLN A 40 18.01 6.50 18.45
N SER A 41 18.99 7.02 17.73
CA SER A 41 19.15 6.77 16.28
C SER A 41 19.21 5.28 15.93
N LEU A 42 19.90 4.46 16.72
CA LEU A 42 19.98 3.00 16.45
C LEU A 42 18.62 2.32 16.53
N LEU A 43 17.78 2.65 17.51
CA LEU A 43 16.43 2.13 17.61
C LEU A 43 15.60 2.49 16.38
N TYR A 44 15.66 3.76 15.95
CA TYR A 44 14.89 4.20 14.79
C TYR A 44 15.43 3.63 13.48
N VAL A 45 16.72 3.39 13.35
CA VAL A 45 17.28 2.65 12.20
C VAL A 45 16.76 1.21 12.18
N SER A 46 16.74 0.52 13.34
CA SER A 46 16.18 -0.83 13.43
C SER A 46 14.68 -0.87 13.10
N LEU A 47 13.91 0.12 13.55
CA LEU A 47 12.51 0.27 13.18
C LEU A 47 12.34 0.53 11.67
N GLY A 48 13.23 1.32 11.06
CA GLY A 48 13.25 1.55 9.62
C GLY A 48 13.55 0.28 8.83
N LEU A 49 14.42 -0.61 9.31
CA LEU A 49 14.66 -1.91 8.69
C LEU A 49 13.40 -2.77 8.67
N ILE A 50 12.62 -2.75 9.75
CA ILE A 50 11.34 -3.47 9.81
C ILE A 50 10.30 -2.75 8.95
N TYR A 51 10.14 -1.45 9.11
CA TYR A 51 9.09 -0.67 8.45
C TYR A 51 9.28 -0.53 6.95
N ILE A 52 10.51 -0.34 6.47
CA ILE A 52 10.79 -0.11 5.05
C ILE A 52 11.33 -1.39 4.39
N THR A 53 12.44 -1.95 4.90
CA THR A 53 13.12 -3.03 4.20
C THR A 53 12.35 -4.34 4.27
N LEU A 54 11.87 -4.72 5.46
CA LEU A 54 11.10 -5.97 5.61
C LEU A 54 9.81 -5.90 4.77
N SER A 55 9.12 -4.76 4.79
CA SER A 55 7.89 -4.57 4.00
C SER A 55 8.14 -4.75 2.50
N TRP A 56 9.21 -4.17 1.96
CA TRP A 56 9.55 -4.37 0.54
C TRP A 56 9.99 -5.80 0.23
N VAL A 57 10.67 -6.48 1.15
CA VAL A 57 11.02 -7.92 0.99
C VAL A 57 9.74 -8.77 0.93
N LEU A 58 8.79 -8.54 1.82
CA LEU A 58 7.51 -9.24 1.82
C LEU A 58 6.69 -8.93 0.56
N PHE A 59 6.72 -7.68 0.09
CA PHE A 59 6.07 -7.29 -1.17
C PHE A 59 6.69 -7.98 -2.39
N LEU A 60 8.00 -8.19 -2.39
CA LEU A 60 8.69 -8.96 -3.42
C LEU A 60 8.33 -10.45 -3.36
N ASP A 61 8.21 -11.00 -2.16
CA ASP A 61 7.77 -12.38 -1.98
C ASP A 61 6.34 -12.58 -2.50
N LEU A 62 5.47 -11.62 -2.20
CA LEU A 62 4.11 -11.57 -2.76
C LEU A 62 4.09 -11.55 -4.29
N HIS A 63 5.04 -10.87 -4.93
CA HIS A 63 5.20 -10.85 -6.38
C HIS A 63 5.61 -12.21 -6.95
N HIS A 64 6.42 -12.98 -6.22
CA HIS A 64 6.89 -14.30 -6.65
C HIS A 64 5.92 -15.44 -6.30
N PHE A 65 4.86 -15.16 -5.56
CA PHE A 65 3.88 -16.15 -5.18
C PHE A 65 3.12 -16.67 -6.40
N LYS A 66 3.38 -17.95 -6.77
CA LYS A 66 2.78 -18.61 -7.94
C LYS A 66 1.70 -19.57 -7.53
N PHE A 67 0.52 -19.43 -8.13
CA PHE A 67 -0.49 -20.46 -8.06
C PHE A 67 -0.27 -21.49 -9.18
N SER A 68 -0.19 -22.76 -8.79
CA SER A 68 -0.23 -23.88 -9.71
C SER A 68 -1.58 -24.59 -9.56
N ASN A 69 -2.34 -24.71 -10.63
CA ASN A 69 -3.53 -25.54 -10.63
C ASN A 69 -3.09 -27.01 -10.80
N ALA A 70 -3.16 -27.78 -9.72
CA ALA A 70 -2.74 -29.18 -9.70
C ALA A 70 -3.50 -30.06 -10.72
N THR A 71 -4.69 -29.63 -11.16
CA THR A 71 -5.54 -30.41 -12.08
C THR A 71 -5.20 -30.14 -13.54
N THR A 72 -4.82 -28.92 -13.89
CA THR A 72 -4.57 -28.51 -15.30
C THR A 72 -3.10 -28.35 -15.62
N GLY A 73 -2.22 -28.34 -14.62
CA GLY A 73 -0.78 -28.07 -14.79
C GLY A 73 -0.47 -26.62 -15.24
N ILE A 74 -1.49 -25.78 -15.37
CA ILE A 74 -1.31 -24.39 -15.81
C ILE A 74 -0.84 -23.57 -14.60
N THR A 75 0.34 -23.00 -14.72
CA THR A 75 0.86 -21.98 -13.78
C THR A 75 0.49 -20.61 -14.30
N ALA A 76 -0.41 -19.91 -13.63
CA ALA A 76 -0.62 -18.51 -13.94
C ALA A 76 0.59 -17.70 -13.44
N PRO A 77 1.11 -16.73 -14.22
CA PRO A 77 2.10 -15.80 -13.73
C PRO A 77 1.42 -14.88 -12.70
N ALA A 78 1.54 -15.22 -11.43
CA ALA A 78 0.96 -14.45 -10.33
C ALA A 78 1.67 -13.08 -10.10
N TRP A 79 2.73 -12.83 -10.86
CA TRP A 79 3.70 -11.76 -10.63
C TRP A 79 3.13 -10.34 -10.62
N SER A 80 1.96 -10.08 -11.18
CA SER A 80 1.39 -8.72 -11.19
C SER A 80 0.09 -8.59 -10.38
N GLN A 81 -0.53 -9.67 -10.00
CA GLN A 81 -1.91 -9.66 -9.47
C GLN A 81 -1.99 -9.18 -8.04
N TRP A 82 -1.21 -9.78 -7.16
CA TRP A 82 -1.22 -9.46 -5.74
C TRP A 82 -0.74 -8.03 -5.45
N PRO A 83 0.44 -7.62 -5.97
CA PRO A 83 0.87 -6.24 -5.86
C PRO A 83 -0.15 -5.25 -6.42
N LEU A 84 -0.70 -5.53 -7.60
CA LEU A 84 -1.72 -4.67 -8.21
C LEU A 84 -2.98 -4.59 -7.35
N PHE A 85 -3.46 -5.72 -6.82
CA PHE A 85 -4.64 -5.75 -5.97
C PHE A 85 -4.44 -4.94 -4.69
N VAL A 86 -3.30 -5.08 -4.03
CA VAL A 86 -2.95 -4.28 -2.84
C VAL A 86 -2.95 -2.79 -3.18
N PHE A 87 -2.32 -2.38 -4.28
CA PHE A 87 -2.36 -0.97 -4.72
C PHE A 87 -3.78 -0.47 -4.98
N VAL A 88 -4.61 -1.27 -5.66
CA VAL A 88 -6.02 -0.91 -5.92
C VAL A 88 -6.78 -0.74 -4.62
N CYS A 89 -6.62 -1.64 -3.65
CA CYS A 89 -7.24 -1.51 -2.33
C CYS A 89 -6.80 -0.23 -1.61
N MET A 90 -5.51 0.11 -1.67
CA MET A 90 -5.00 1.36 -1.09
C MET A 90 -5.63 2.59 -1.71
N TRP A 91 -5.67 2.66 -3.05
CA TRP A 91 -6.26 3.81 -3.75
C TRP A 91 -7.76 3.94 -3.48
N ILE A 92 -8.49 2.81 -3.42
CA ILE A 92 -9.91 2.83 -3.03
C ILE A 92 -10.04 3.36 -1.60
N ASN A 93 -9.24 2.83 -0.65
CA ASN A 93 -9.30 3.23 0.75
C ASN A 93 -9.06 4.74 0.92
N ASP A 94 -7.99 5.27 0.33
CA ASP A 94 -7.63 6.68 0.47
C ASP A 94 -8.68 7.58 -0.18
N THR A 95 -9.16 7.22 -1.37
CA THR A 95 -10.19 7.98 -2.09
C THR A 95 -11.50 7.96 -1.33
N MET A 96 -11.95 6.79 -0.88
CA MET A 96 -13.23 6.66 -0.18
C MET A 96 -13.17 7.27 1.22
N ALA A 97 -12.06 7.11 1.94
CA ALA A 97 -11.86 7.79 3.23
C ALA A 97 -11.90 9.31 3.10
N TYR A 98 -11.28 9.85 2.04
CA TYR A 98 -11.36 11.29 1.74
C TYR A 98 -12.79 11.73 1.38
N LEU A 99 -13.48 11.01 0.49
CA LEU A 99 -14.83 11.36 0.06
C LEU A 99 -15.81 11.30 1.24
N VAL A 100 -15.87 10.17 1.95
CA VAL A 100 -16.77 10.00 3.11
C VAL A 100 -16.43 11.04 4.19
N GLY A 101 -15.14 11.22 4.49
CA GLY A 101 -14.69 12.20 5.48
C GLY A 101 -15.04 13.64 5.11
N SER A 102 -15.01 13.98 3.81
CA SER A 102 -15.37 15.33 3.34
C SER A 102 -16.87 15.60 3.38
N PHE A 103 -17.71 14.57 3.17
CA PHE A 103 -19.18 14.74 3.16
C PHE A 103 -19.79 14.66 4.55
N ILE A 104 -19.37 13.71 5.37
CA ILE A 104 -20.02 13.42 6.67
C ILE A 104 -19.06 13.42 7.87
N GLY A 105 -17.74 13.61 7.64
CA GLY A 105 -16.75 13.59 8.71
C GLY A 105 -16.93 14.73 9.69
N LYS A 106 -17.06 14.39 10.97
CA LYS A 106 -17.22 15.35 12.09
C LYS A 106 -16.22 15.08 13.22
N THR A 107 -15.88 13.82 13.44
CA THR A 107 -15.08 13.39 14.59
C THR A 107 -13.63 13.18 14.17
N PRO A 108 -12.67 14.02 14.63
CA PRO A 108 -11.25 13.83 14.30
C PRO A 108 -10.78 12.43 14.73
N PHE A 109 -10.06 11.74 13.83
CA PHE A 109 -9.56 10.38 14.07
C PHE A 109 -8.38 10.35 15.03
N SER A 110 -7.42 11.26 14.84
CA SER A 110 -6.19 11.31 15.63
C SER A 110 -5.62 12.73 15.70
N PRO A 111 -5.03 13.13 16.85
CA PRO A 111 -4.28 14.39 16.96
C PRO A 111 -3.08 14.49 16.00
N ILE A 112 -2.53 13.33 15.60
CA ILE A 112 -1.37 13.21 14.70
C ILE A 112 -1.75 13.63 13.28
N SER A 113 -2.97 13.28 12.85
CA SER A 113 -3.54 13.60 11.55
C SER A 113 -4.95 14.19 11.70
N PRO A 114 -5.09 15.46 12.09
CA PRO A 114 -6.37 16.06 12.48
C PRO A 114 -7.37 16.21 11.32
N LYS A 115 -6.91 16.06 10.08
CA LYS A 115 -7.78 16.06 8.90
C LYS A 115 -8.49 14.73 8.66
N LYS A 116 -8.00 13.62 9.21
CA LYS A 116 -8.68 12.33 9.16
C LYS A 116 -9.81 12.29 10.17
N THR A 117 -10.94 11.72 9.76
CA THR A 117 -12.12 11.57 10.61
C THR A 117 -12.46 10.09 10.81
N TRP A 118 -13.11 9.75 11.91
CA TRP A 118 -13.57 8.38 12.17
C TRP A 118 -14.55 7.91 11.08
N GLU A 119 -15.49 8.78 10.71
CA GLU A 119 -16.47 8.50 9.68
C GLU A 119 -15.80 8.21 8.33
N GLY A 120 -14.82 9.06 7.96
CA GLY A 120 -14.04 8.88 6.75
C GLY A 120 -13.24 7.57 6.77
N THR A 121 -12.55 7.29 7.87
CA THR A 121 -11.73 6.07 8.02
C THR A 121 -12.58 4.81 7.96
N LEU A 122 -13.66 4.74 8.72
CA LEU A 122 -14.56 3.58 8.71
C LEU A 122 -15.26 3.42 7.36
N GLY A 123 -15.69 4.54 6.75
CA GLY A 123 -16.28 4.52 5.41
C GLY A 123 -15.28 4.06 4.35
N GLY A 124 -14.02 4.50 4.42
CA GLY A 124 -12.95 4.05 3.55
C GLY A 124 -12.74 2.54 3.66
N ILE A 125 -12.58 2.02 4.88
CA ILE A 125 -12.40 0.58 5.14
C ILE A 125 -13.60 -0.23 4.61
N LEU A 126 -14.83 0.19 4.92
CA LEU A 126 -16.03 -0.51 4.49
C LEU A 126 -16.18 -0.52 2.96
N LEU A 127 -15.97 0.62 2.32
CA LEU A 127 -16.05 0.72 0.86
C LEU A 127 -14.91 -0.02 0.18
N THR A 128 -13.72 -0.08 0.77
CA THR A 128 -12.61 -0.90 0.25
C THR A 128 -12.92 -2.39 0.36
N LEU A 129 -13.50 -2.83 1.46
CA LEU A 129 -13.97 -4.20 1.61
C LEU A 129 -14.93 -4.57 0.47
N LEU A 130 -15.93 -3.75 0.20
CA LEU A 130 -16.94 -4.02 -0.82
C LEU A 130 -16.38 -3.87 -2.23
N LEU A 131 -15.83 -2.72 -2.57
CA LEU A 131 -15.37 -2.41 -3.92
C LEU A 131 -14.10 -3.21 -4.28
N GLY A 132 -13.18 -3.40 -3.33
CA GLY A 132 -11.98 -4.21 -3.53
C GLY A 132 -12.34 -5.67 -3.81
N GLY A 133 -13.24 -6.27 -3.01
CA GLY A 133 -13.72 -7.62 -3.24
C GLY A 133 -14.40 -7.79 -4.61
N ILE A 134 -15.31 -6.86 -4.98
CA ILE A 134 -15.97 -6.87 -6.28
C ILE A 134 -14.94 -6.69 -7.41
N THR A 135 -13.99 -5.78 -7.27
CA THR A 135 -12.94 -5.56 -8.28
C THR A 135 -12.11 -6.81 -8.50
N ALA A 136 -11.75 -7.51 -7.43
CA ALA A 136 -11.01 -8.76 -7.53
C ALA A 136 -11.80 -9.87 -8.22
N ASP A 137 -13.06 -10.06 -7.84
CA ASP A 137 -13.90 -11.11 -8.40
C ASP A 137 -14.21 -10.91 -9.90
N TYR A 138 -14.58 -9.68 -10.30
CA TYR A 138 -15.12 -9.42 -11.62
C TYR A 138 -14.15 -8.80 -12.62
N LEU A 139 -13.17 -7.99 -12.15
CA LEU A 139 -12.23 -7.30 -13.01
C LEU A 139 -10.85 -7.98 -13.06
N LEU A 140 -10.33 -8.35 -11.90
CA LEU A 140 -8.99 -8.92 -11.83
C LEU A 140 -9.03 -10.44 -12.08
N GLY A 141 -10.10 -11.12 -11.67
CA GLY A 141 -10.28 -12.55 -11.90
C GLY A 141 -10.24 -12.91 -13.38
N ASP A 142 -11.08 -12.25 -14.19
CA ASP A 142 -11.16 -12.52 -15.64
C ASP A 142 -9.99 -11.93 -16.43
N LEU A 143 -9.51 -10.73 -16.06
CA LEU A 143 -8.46 -10.01 -16.78
C LEU A 143 -7.07 -10.60 -16.54
N LEU A 144 -6.77 -11.00 -15.31
CA LEU A 144 -5.44 -11.42 -14.89
C LEU A 144 -5.31 -12.95 -14.74
N MET A 145 -6.43 -13.67 -14.69
CA MET A 145 -6.49 -15.14 -14.60
C MET A 145 -7.45 -15.74 -15.65
N PRO A 146 -7.11 -15.69 -16.94
CA PRO A 146 -7.93 -16.31 -17.97
C PRO A 146 -8.06 -17.80 -17.69
N GLY A 147 -9.29 -18.31 -17.67
CA GLY A 147 -9.60 -19.73 -17.56
C GLY A 147 -10.03 -20.20 -16.16
N ASN A 148 -10.67 -19.36 -15.35
CA ASN A 148 -11.18 -19.75 -14.01
C ASN A 148 -10.10 -20.31 -13.06
N LEU A 149 -8.87 -19.84 -13.19
CA LEU A 149 -7.74 -20.23 -12.35
C LEU A 149 -7.71 -19.52 -10.98
N THR A 150 -8.84 -18.99 -10.52
CA THR A 150 -8.91 -18.43 -9.16
C THR A 150 -8.91 -19.59 -8.14
N PRO A 151 -7.78 -19.93 -7.54
CA PRO A 151 -7.74 -21.03 -6.56
C PRO A 151 -8.34 -20.62 -5.22
N MET A 152 -8.76 -19.37 -5.10
CA MET A 152 -9.31 -18.81 -3.88
C MET A 152 -10.82 -18.62 -4.02
N ALA A 153 -11.55 -19.01 -2.98
CA ALA A 153 -12.96 -18.66 -2.88
C ALA A 153 -13.10 -17.12 -2.78
N SER A 154 -14.14 -16.57 -3.40
CA SER A 154 -14.40 -15.11 -3.48
C SER A 154 -14.23 -14.36 -2.15
N TYR A 155 -14.62 -14.98 -1.04
CA TYR A 155 -14.52 -14.35 0.29
C TYR A 155 -13.08 -13.99 0.71
N HIS A 156 -12.06 -14.65 0.19
CA HIS A 156 -10.67 -14.33 0.51
C HIS A 156 -10.28 -12.93 0.01
N TRP A 157 -10.79 -12.52 -1.16
CA TRP A 157 -10.55 -11.19 -1.69
C TRP A 157 -11.09 -10.09 -0.77
N TYR A 158 -12.27 -10.32 -0.20
CA TYR A 158 -12.86 -9.41 0.79
C TYR A 158 -12.04 -9.32 2.06
N ILE A 159 -11.51 -10.47 2.54
CA ILE A 159 -10.64 -10.50 3.73
C ILE A 159 -9.35 -9.73 3.46
N ILE A 160 -8.69 -9.96 2.31
CA ILE A 160 -7.45 -9.27 1.95
C ILE A 160 -7.72 -7.76 1.79
N ALA A 161 -8.80 -7.37 1.14
CA ALA A 161 -9.18 -5.96 0.99
C ALA A 161 -9.40 -5.28 2.36
N LEU A 162 -10.06 -5.97 3.29
CA LEU A 162 -10.27 -5.48 4.66
C LEU A 162 -8.94 -5.29 5.40
N LEU A 163 -8.08 -6.30 5.36
CA LEU A 163 -6.77 -6.24 6.02
C LEU A 163 -5.89 -5.15 5.40
N ALA A 164 -5.89 -5.03 4.07
CA ALA A 164 -5.16 -3.99 3.36
C ALA A 164 -5.63 -2.59 3.75
N ALA A 165 -6.94 -2.35 3.83
CA ALA A 165 -7.49 -1.05 4.23
C ALA A 165 -7.13 -0.67 5.67
N ILE A 166 -7.22 -1.62 6.61
CA ILE A 166 -6.84 -1.39 8.01
C ILE A 166 -5.34 -1.12 8.12
N ALA A 167 -4.51 -2.00 7.55
CA ALA A 167 -3.07 -1.89 7.60
C ALA A 167 -2.56 -0.60 6.93
N GLY A 168 -3.12 -0.25 5.76
CA GLY A 168 -2.79 1.00 5.08
C GLY A 168 -3.13 2.25 5.88
N THR A 169 -4.28 2.27 6.53
CA THR A 169 -4.64 3.37 7.44
C THR A 169 -3.65 3.50 8.60
N LEU A 170 -3.19 2.37 9.16
CA LEU A 170 -2.17 2.35 10.21
C LEU A 170 -0.80 2.81 9.71
N GLY A 171 -0.44 2.45 8.47
CA GLY A 171 0.81 2.86 7.82
C GLY A 171 0.92 4.37 7.69
N ASP A 172 -0.09 5.02 7.12
CA ASP A 172 -0.16 6.49 7.02
C ASP A 172 -0.14 7.17 8.42
N LEU A 173 -0.80 6.61 9.43
CA LEU A 173 -0.72 7.15 10.78
C LEU A 173 0.68 7.02 11.38
N LEU A 174 1.35 5.89 11.13
CA LEU A 174 2.71 5.65 11.62
C LEU A 174 3.68 6.65 10.99
N GLU A 175 3.62 6.82 9.67
CA GLU A 175 4.42 7.79 8.94
C GLU A 175 4.12 9.22 9.41
N SER A 176 2.86 9.58 9.54
CA SER A 176 2.43 10.87 10.08
C SER A 176 3.02 11.11 11.48
N LYS A 177 3.08 10.08 12.35
CA LYS A 177 3.69 10.17 13.67
C LYS A 177 5.20 10.47 13.59
N PHE A 178 5.94 9.77 12.74
CA PHE A 178 7.37 10.04 12.54
C PHE A 178 7.61 11.48 12.07
N LYS A 179 6.83 11.97 11.12
CA LYS A 179 6.91 13.37 10.65
C LYS A 179 6.66 14.39 11.77
N ARG A 180 5.63 14.16 12.61
CA ARG A 180 5.36 15.07 13.76
C ARG A 180 6.46 15.03 14.81
N MET A 181 7.05 13.86 15.08
CA MET A 181 8.18 13.76 16.00
C MET A 181 9.41 14.51 15.48
N ALA A 182 9.61 14.57 14.19
CA ALA A 182 10.67 15.35 13.54
C ALA A 182 10.32 16.84 13.36
N GLY A 183 9.11 17.27 13.71
CA GLY A 183 8.67 18.66 13.54
C GLY A 183 8.40 19.04 12.08
N ILE A 184 8.23 18.08 11.18
CA ILE A 184 7.97 18.29 9.74
C ILE A 184 6.56 17.84 9.37
N LYS A 185 6.13 18.22 8.17
CA LYS A 185 4.82 17.85 7.63
C LYS A 185 4.95 16.84 6.49
N ASP A 186 5.87 17.05 5.59
CA ASP A 186 6.08 16.22 4.40
C ASP A 186 7.47 15.55 4.52
N SER A 187 7.59 14.29 4.08
CA SER A 187 8.84 13.52 4.20
C SER A 187 9.93 14.03 3.26
N GLY A 188 9.52 14.62 2.13
CA GLY A 188 10.41 15.13 1.11
C GLY A 188 9.68 15.94 0.04
N SER A 189 10.44 16.36 -0.98
CA SER A 189 9.94 17.09 -2.15
C SER A 189 10.48 16.52 -3.46
N ILE A 190 10.88 15.24 -3.44
CA ILE A 190 11.54 14.61 -4.60
C ILE A 190 10.55 14.40 -5.75
N LEU A 191 9.28 14.16 -5.44
CA LEU A 191 8.23 14.03 -6.46
C LEU A 191 7.53 15.37 -6.66
N PRO A 192 7.79 16.09 -7.76
CA PRO A 192 7.21 17.43 -8.00
C PRO A 192 5.68 17.40 -7.90
N GLY A 193 5.12 18.22 -7.02
CA GLY A 193 3.67 18.31 -6.77
C GLY A 193 3.06 17.13 -5.99
N HIS A 194 3.86 16.13 -5.59
CA HIS A 194 3.37 14.93 -4.91
C HIS A 194 4.03 14.65 -3.55
N GLY A 195 5.00 15.46 -3.10
CA GLY A 195 5.71 15.25 -1.84
C GLY A 195 6.88 14.26 -1.95
N GLY A 196 7.11 13.48 -0.91
CA GLY A 196 8.18 12.49 -0.88
C GLY A 196 7.75 11.10 -1.35
N PHE A 197 8.75 10.21 -1.49
CA PHE A 197 8.51 8.78 -1.71
C PHE A 197 7.79 8.16 -0.52
N LEU A 198 8.25 8.45 0.69
CA LEU A 198 7.66 7.90 1.90
C LEU A 198 6.19 8.31 2.04
N ASP A 199 5.86 9.59 1.73
CA ASP A 199 4.47 10.10 1.72
C ASP A 199 3.53 9.38 0.73
N ARG A 200 4.06 8.61 -0.23
CA ARG A 200 3.27 7.92 -1.26
C ARG A 200 3.20 6.41 -1.07
N PHE A 201 4.09 5.86 -0.28
CA PHE A 201 4.17 4.43 -0.06
C PHE A 201 3.97 4.02 1.41
N ASP A 202 3.71 4.99 2.30
CA ASP A 202 3.50 4.79 3.73
C ASP A 202 2.44 3.73 4.04
N SER A 203 1.32 3.79 3.34
CA SER A 203 0.22 2.84 3.50
C SER A 203 0.61 1.44 3.06
N ILE A 204 1.36 1.29 1.95
CA ILE A 204 1.74 -0.02 1.44
C ILE A 204 2.78 -0.70 2.33
N LEU A 205 3.66 0.09 2.97
CA LEU A 205 4.71 -0.44 3.84
C LEU A 205 4.17 -1.23 5.05
N VAL A 206 2.95 -1.04 5.46
CA VAL A 206 2.32 -1.80 6.57
C VAL A 206 1.34 -2.85 6.06
N THR A 207 0.94 -2.76 4.78
CA THR A 207 -0.03 -3.68 4.17
C THR A 207 0.60 -4.97 3.67
N THR A 208 1.88 -4.96 3.40
CA THR A 208 2.67 -6.14 2.97
C THR A 208 3.14 -6.92 4.16
#